data_cfb23d37669cedbca4d3774cd9c6fe18
#
_entry.id   cfb23d37669cedbca4d3774cd9c6fe18
#
_cell.length_a   1.000
_cell.length_b   1.000
_cell.length_c   1.000
_cell.angle_alpha   90.00
_cell.angle_beta   90.00
_cell.angle_gamma   90.00
#
_symmetry.space_group_name_H-M   'P 1'
#
loop_
_entity.id
_entity.type
_entity.pdbx_description
1 polymer ?
#
loop_
_entity_poly.entity_id
_entity_poly.type
_entity_poly.pdbx_seq_one_letter_code
_entity_poly.pdbx_strand_id
1 'polypeptide(L)'
;MSATSSWYFPNGSLSAPNQPLALDVKRAGWTYCGIDVYSFSAKNKEIEIDLGNREAVVVPLSSMSATIKHHDKKYELAGRPGVFAAVADWFYAPAGSKFSLAAESGEVAVCTAIATKEFAPHHGLASSVPVEPRGAGFATRQVNNIATPDSFAAADRIIICEVLTPGGNWSSWPPHRHDGIAGCPNMNEEIYYFRIGKQNSDHGDAEGRGYFHAYTVDKKVDDTITLNDGDVYILPAGYHGPSIAAPEYPMYFLNVLAGPAQDRTMAFCDDPSHHWIRDAWKTQKQDPRVPMTSASGRVNNS
;
A
#
# COMPACT_ATOMS: atom_id res chain seq x y z
N MET A 1 -9.69 -13.90 25.50
CA MET A 1 -9.20 -13.04 24.40
C MET A 1 -8.91 -13.98 23.25
N SER A 2 -9.55 -13.81 22.09
CA SER A 2 -9.19 -14.55 20.88
C SER A 2 -7.74 -14.15 20.52
N ALA A 3 -6.90 -15.12 20.17
CA ALA A 3 -5.57 -14.81 19.65
C ALA A 3 -5.75 -14.05 18.32
N THR A 4 -4.95 -13.01 18.10
CA THR A 4 -4.84 -12.33 16.80
C THR A 4 -4.52 -13.38 15.74
N SER A 5 -5.15 -13.25 14.56
CA SER A 5 -4.91 -14.22 13.48
C SER A 5 -3.47 -14.17 12.97
N SER A 6 -3.07 -15.20 12.25
CA SER A 6 -1.77 -15.27 11.58
C SER A 6 -1.63 -14.28 10.40
N TRP A 7 -2.61 -13.40 10.19
CA TRP A 7 -2.61 -12.40 9.12
C TRP A 7 -1.97 -11.08 9.52
N TYR A 8 -1.75 -10.86 10.82
CA TYR A 8 -1.09 -9.68 11.36
C TYR A 8 0.39 -9.96 11.65
N PHE A 9 1.24 -9.08 11.19
CA PHE A 9 2.68 -9.10 11.40
C PHE A 9 3.15 -7.78 12.01
N PRO A 10 3.51 -7.77 13.29
CA PRO A 10 4.11 -6.59 13.93
C PRO A 10 5.40 -6.18 13.23
N ASN A 11 5.70 -4.89 13.25
CA ASN A 11 6.96 -4.35 12.74
C ASN A 11 8.16 -5.15 13.24
N GLY A 12 9.09 -5.47 12.35
CA GLY A 12 10.29 -6.27 12.63
C GLY A 12 10.10 -7.79 12.59
N SER A 13 8.86 -8.32 12.67
CA SER A 13 8.61 -9.77 12.61
C SER A 13 8.94 -10.42 11.26
N LEU A 14 8.93 -9.63 10.20
CA LEU A 14 9.25 -10.04 8.82
C LEU A 14 10.59 -9.45 8.33
N SER A 15 11.43 -8.95 9.22
CA SER A 15 12.70 -8.33 8.84
C SER A 15 13.74 -9.34 8.33
N ALA A 16 14.67 -8.86 7.49
CA ALA A 16 15.86 -9.54 7.03
C ALA A 16 17.02 -8.51 6.98
N PRO A 17 18.28 -8.92 6.76
CA PRO A 17 19.39 -7.99 6.66
C PRO A 17 19.15 -6.89 5.61
N ASN A 18 19.18 -5.62 6.03
CA ASN A 18 18.85 -4.43 5.22
C ASN A 18 17.42 -4.39 4.66
N GLN A 19 16.54 -5.25 5.14
CA GLN A 19 15.13 -5.30 4.77
C GLN A 19 14.27 -5.18 6.04
N PRO A 20 13.72 -3.99 6.34
CA PRO A 20 12.71 -3.84 7.39
C PRO A 20 11.51 -4.77 7.19
N LEU A 21 11.21 -5.09 5.92
CA LEU A 21 10.13 -6.01 5.56
C LEU A 21 10.58 -6.92 4.41
N ALA A 22 10.36 -8.23 4.56
CA ALA A 22 10.54 -9.24 3.51
C ALA A 22 9.36 -10.22 3.58
N LEU A 23 8.37 -10.05 2.70
CA LEU A 23 7.16 -10.85 2.66
C LEU A 23 6.91 -11.36 1.24
N ASP A 24 7.37 -12.55 0.97
CA ASP A 24 7.08 -13.27 -0.27
C ASP A 24 5.80 -14.10 -0.15
N VAL A 25 5.36 -14.67 -1.27
CA VAL A 25 4.17 -15.53 -1.34
C VAL A 25 4.25 -16.75 -0.41
N LYS A 26 5.45 -17.29 -0.17
CA LYS A 26 5.65 -18.45 0.70
C LYS A 26 5.45 -18.08 2.17
N ARG A 27 6.00 -16.95 2.60
CA ARG A 27 5.82 -16.43 3.97
C ARG A 27 4.38 -16.01 4.22
N ALA A 28 3.73 -15.43 3.22
CA ALA A 28 2.32 -15.05 3.29
C ALA A 28 1.38 -16.27 3.28
N GLY A 29 1.82 -17.42 2.78
CA GLY A 29 1.00 -18.62 2.68
C GLY A 29 -0.04 -18.57 1.56
N TRP A 30 0.20 -17.80 0.49
CA TRP A 30 -0.69 -17.59 -0.63
C TRP A 30 0.02 -17.63 -1.99
N THR A 31 -0.56 -17.08 -3.07
CA THR A 31 -0.08 -17.39 -4.43
C THR A 31 0.49 -16.18 -5.17
N TYR A 32 -0.13 -14.98 -5.01
CA TYR A 32 0.03 -13.93 -6.01
C TYR A 32 0.98 -12.83 -5.61
N CYS A 33 0.79 -12.13 -4.50
CA CYS A 33 1.53 -10.91 -4.22
C CYS A 33 2.51 -11.01 -3.04
N GLY A 34 3.51 -10.11 -3.04
CA GLY A 34 4.52 -9.97 -2.00
C GLY A 34 5.03 -8.54 -1.94
N ILE A 35 5.76 -8.21 -0.88
CA ILE A 35 6.40 -6.93 -0.69
C ILE A 35 7.73 -7.09 0.04
N ASP A 36 8.76 -6.44 -0.48
CA ASP A 36 10.03 -6.23 0.19
C ASP A 36 10.25 -4.73 0.39
N VAL A 37 10.68 -4.33 1.58
CA VAL A 37 11.14 -2.96 1.83
C VAL A 37 12.63 -3.02 2.10
N TYR A 38 13.39 -2.28 1.33
CA TYR A 38 14.85 -2.18 1.46
C TYR A 38 15.23 -0.86 2.13
N SER A 39 16.13 -0.94 3.10
CA SER A 39 16.70 0.21 3.78
C SER A 39 18.10 0.49 3.24
N PHE A 40 18.33 1.72 2.78
CA PHE A 40 19.58 2.19 2.22
C PHE A 40 20.30 3.12 3.20
N SER A 41 21.62 3.05 3.20
CA SER A 41 22.50 3.85 4.05
C SER A 41 23.88 3.94 3.43
N ALA A 42 24.79 4.70 4.04
CA ALA A 42 26.19 4.80 3.61
C ALA A 42 26.90 3.43 3.46
N LYS A 43 26.42 2.40 4.17
CA LYS A 43 26.99 1.04 4.13
C LYS A 43 26.28 0.10 3.14
N ASN A 44 25.11 0.46 2.67
CA ASN A 44 24.30 -0.36 1.76
C ASN A 44 23.58 0.59 0.79
N LYS A 45 24.20 0.89 -0.34
CA LYS A 45 23.69 1.86 -1.31
C LYS A 45 23.08 1.24 -2.56
N GLU A 46 23.35 -0.02 -2.85
CA GLU A 46 22.89 -0.72 -4.07
C GLU A 46 22.62 -2.18 -3.75
N ILE A 47 21.56 -2.71 -4.35
CA ILE A 47 21.16 -4.12 -4.27
C ILE A 47 20.79 -4.62 -5.65
N GLU A 48 20.98 -5.92 -5.87
CA GLU A 48 20.52 -6.61 -7.08
C GLU A 48 19.20 -7.33 -6.81
N ILE A 49 18.26 -7.19 -7.72
CA ILE A 49 16.94 -7.81 -7.66
C ILE A 49 16.74 -8.70 -8.89
N ASP A 50 16.40 -9.95 -8.65
CA ASP A 50 15.99 -10.93 -9.66
C ASP A 50 14.52 -11.29 -9.43
N LEU A 51 13.66 -10.89 -10.33
CA LEU A 51 12.21 -11.09 -10.18
C LEU A 51 11.75 -12.52 -10.54
N GLY A 52 12.54 -13.27 -11.32
CA GLY A 52 12.11 -14.58 -11.82
C GLY A 52 10.77 -14.46 -12.56
N ASN A 53 9.75 -15.21 -12.15
CA ASN A 53 8.42 -15.18 -12.75
C ASN A 53 7.48 -14.10 -12.13
N ARG A 54 8.04 -13.05 -11.50
CA ARG A 54 7.26 -11.97 -10.90
C ARG A 54 7.47 -10.67 -11.66
N GLU A 55 6.43 -9.86 -11.74
CA GLU A 55 6.51 -8.44 -12.05
C GLU A 55 6.63 -7.65 -10.75
N ALA A 56 7.11 -6.41 -10.84
CA ALA A 56 7.25 -5.55 -9.67
C ALA A 56 6.90 -4.09 -9.94
N VAL A 57 6.43 -3.42 -8.88
CA VAL A 57 6.36 -1.95 -8.81
C VAL A 57 7.25 -1.48 -7.67
N VAL A 58 8.22 -0.63 -8.00
CA VAL A 58 9.18 -0.03 -7.06
C VAL A 58 8.69 1.36 -6.66
N VAL A 59 8.57 1.61 -5.35
CA VAL A 59 8.03 2.87 -4.81
C VAL A 59 8.96 3.40 -3.70
N PRO A 60 9.59 4.59 -3.86
CA PRO A 60 10.30 5.24 -2.77
C PRO A 60 9.36 5.58 -1.61
N LEU A 61 9.70 5.17 -0.39
CA LEU A 61 8.92 5.46 0.83
C LEU A 61 9.48 6.66 1.59
N SER A 62 10.80 6.69 1.80
CA SER A 62 11.51 7.75 2.52
C SER A 62 12.89 8.04 1.91
N SER A 63 13.12 7.64 0.67
CA SER A 63 14.33 7.98 -0.09
C SER A 63 14.08 9.22 -0.95
N MET A 64 15.01 10.19 -0.91
CA MET A 64 14.92 11.42 -1.71
C MET A 64 15.11 11.18 -3.21
N SER A 65 15.79 10.09 -3.57
CA SER A 65 15.96 9.61 -4.94
C SER A 65 16.28 8.13 -4.92
N ALA A 66 15.89 7.43 -5.98
CA ALA A 66 16.33 6.06 -6.22
C ALA A 66 16.72 5.88 -7.68
N THR A 67 17.75 5.10 -7.93
CA THR A 67 18.23 4.78 -9.27
C THR A 67 17.98 3.31 -9.56
N ILE A 68 17.38 3.02 -10.71
CA ILE A 68 17.21 1.67 -11.22
C ILE A 68 18.04 1.52 -12.50
N LYS A 69 18.90 0.52 -12.54
CA LYS A 69 19.60 0.10 -13.76
C LYS A 69 18.99 -1.21 -14.23
N HIS A 70 18.35 -1.19 -15.37
CA HIS A 70 17.70 -2.35 -15.99
C HIS A 70 18.20 -2.49 -17.43
N HIS A 71 18.96 -3.54 -17.70
CA HIS A 71 19.76 -3.67 -18.92
C HIS A 71 20.67 -2.43 -19.12
N ASP A 72 20.73 -1.88 -20.31
CA ASP A 72 21.55 -0.70 -20.65
C ASP A 72 20.88 0.63 -20.30
N LYS A 73 19.72 0.60 -19.62
CA LYS A 73 18.95 1.80 -19.27
C LYS A 73 19.06 2.12 -17.78
N LYS A 74 19.14 3.41 -17.51
CA LYS A 74 19.10 3.99 -16.16
C LYS A 74 17.81 4.81 -15.99
N TYR A 75 17.12 4.60 -14.88
CA TYR A 75 15.93 5.34 -14.50
C TYR A 75 16.18 6.03 -13.16
N GLU A 76 15.99 7.34 -13.13
CA GLU A 76 16.14 8.16 -11.92
C GLU A 76 14.75 8.48 -11.39
N LEU A 77 14.40 7.91 -10.25
CA LEU A 77 13.12 8.17 -9.60
C LEU A 77 13.28 9.37 -8.67
N ALA A 78 12.46 10.39 -8.85
CA ALA A 78 12.27 11.41 -7.84
C ALA A 78 11.56 10.77 -6.63
N GLY A 79 12.23 10.81 -5.49
CA GLY A 79 11.70 10.25 -4.26
C GLY A 79 10.99 11.29 -3.40
N ARG A 80 10.97 11.03 -2.09
CA ARG A 80 10.33 11.89 -1.09
C ARG A 80 10.98 11.68 0.27
N PRO A 81 10.97 12.69 1.17
CA PRO A 81 11.51 12.52 2.51
C PRO A 81 10.66 11.60 3.41
N GLY A 82 9.45 11.28 2.99
CA GLY A 82 8.53 10.37 3.68
C GLY A 82 7.17 10.31 2.99
N VAL A 83 6.40 9.30 3.30
CA VAL A 83 5.09 9.03 2.65
C VAL A 83 4.05 10.13 2.86
N PHE A 84 4.19 10.95 3.91
CA PHE A 84 3.32 12.09 4.20
C PHE A 84 3.82 13.42 3.60
N ALA A 85 4.92 13.39 2.86
CA ALA A 85 5.52 14.62 2.32
C ALA A 85 5.11 14.91 0.87
N ALA A 86 5.06 13.89 0.03
CA ALA A 86 4.74 14.02 -1.39
C ALA A 86 4.30 12.67 -1.99
N VAL A 87 3.71 12.71 -3.19
CA VAL A 87 3.64 11.56 -4.10
C VAL A 87 5.02 11.37 -4.72
N ALA A 88 5.46 10.11 -4.92
CA ALA A 88 6.78 9.79 -5.49
C ALA A 88 6.65 9.26 -6.93
N ASP A 89 7.75 9.34 -7.68
CA ASP A 89 7.93 8.56 -8.90
C ASP A 89 7.95 7.07 -8.54
N TRP A 90 7.65 6.23 -9.52
CA TRP A 90 7.64 4.78 -9.37
C TRP A 90 8.18 4.08 -10.62
N PHE A 91 8.54 2.82 -10.49
CA PHE A 91 9.05 2.04 -11.61
C PHE A 91 8.36 0.68 -11.69
N TYR A 92 7.91 0.32 -12.88
CA TYR A 92 7.41 -1.01 -13.19
C TYR A 92 8.49 -1.85 -13.87
N ALA A 93 8.75 -3.03 -13.33
CA ALA A 93 9.62 -4.05 -13.91
C ALA A 93 8.78 -5.29 -14.29
N PRO A 94 8.81 -5.75 -15.56
CA PRO A 94 8.09 -6.95 -15.97
C PRO A 94 8.71 -8.24 -15.41
N ALA A 95 8.00 -9.36 -15.52
CA ALA A 95 8.51 -10.66 -15.17
C ALA A 95 9.82 -10.98 -15.94
N GLY A 96 10.73 -11.72 -15.30
CA GLY A 96 12.05 -12.00 -15.85
C GLY A 96 13.08 -10.90 -15.67
N SER A 97 12.69 -9.73 -15.17
CA SER A 97 13.62 -8.61 -14.97
C SER A 97 14.67 -8.91 -13.92
N LYS A 98 15.92 -8.51 -14.25
CA LYS A 98 17.02 -8.36 -13.30
C LYS A 98 17.47 -6.91 -13.35
N PHE A 99 17.54 -6.26 -12.20
CA PHE A 99 17.95 -4.86 -12.12
C PHE A 99 18.65 -4.55 -10.81
N SER A 100 19.52 -3.54 -10.84
CA SER A 100 20.01 -2.96 -9.59
C SER A 100 19.11 -1.81 -9.14
N LEU A 101 18.92 -1.73 -7.83
CA LEU A 101 18.24 -0.63 -7.15
C LEU A 101 19.24 0.04 -6.21
N ALA A 102 19.45 1.33 -6.40
CA ALA A 102 20.37 2.11 -5.59
C ALA A 102 19.71 3.36 -5.00
N ALA A 103 20.06 3.69 -3.76
CA ALA A 103 19.70 4.94 -3.10
C ALA A 103 20.76 5.34 -2.08
N GLU A 104 20.89 6.64 -1.79
CA GLU A 104 21.85 7.13 -0.80
C GLU A 104 21.41 6.83 0.63
N SER A 105 20.10 6.90 0.90
CA SER A 105 19.50 6.64 2.22
C SER A 105 18.00 6.45 2.12
N GLY A 106 17.39 6.00 3.21
CA GLY A 106 15.93 5.86 3.34
C GLY A 106 15.44 4.48 2.88
N GLU A 107 14.15 4.38 2.64
CA GLU A 107 13.48 3.13 2.33
C GLU A 107 12.81 3.16 0.97
N VAL A 108 12.87 2.02 0.28
CA VAL A 108 12.21 1.80 -1.02
C VAL A 108 11.47 0.47 -0.96
N ALA A 109 10.19 0.48 -1.31
CA ALA A 109 9.38 -0.73 -1.44
C ALA A 109 9.52 -1.33 -2.83
N VAL A 110 9.60 -2.65 -2.90
CA VAL A 110 9.51 -3.48 -4.11
C VAL A 110 8.30 -4.39 -3.94
N CYS A 111 7.19 -3.97 -4.50
CA CYS A 111 5.93 -4.72 -4.49
C CYS A 111 5.92 -5.69 -5.64
N THR A 112 5.62 -6.95 -5.42
CA THR A 112 5.73 -8.00 -6.45
C THR A 112 4.43 -8.76 -6.64
N ALA A 113 4.19 -9.24 -7.86
CA ALA A 113 3.16 -10.23 -8.14
C ALA A 113 3.65 -11.28 -9.12
N ILE A 114 3.15 -12.52 -9.00
CA ILE A 114 3.39 -13.55 -10.02
C ILE A 114 2.75 -13.09 -11.33
N ALA A 115 3.49 -13.18 -12.43
CA ALA A 115 3.04 -12.75 -13.74
C ALA A 115 3.29 -13.81 -14.82
N THR A 116 2.44 -13.81 -15.83
CA THR A 116 2.47 -14.72 -16.98
C THR A 116 2.60 -13.98 -18.30
N LYS A 117 2.30 -12.68 -18.32
CA LYS A 117 2.44 -11.80 -19.47
C LYS A 117 3.65 -10.89 -19.28
N GLU A 118 4.30 -10.53 -20.36
CA GLU A 118 5.42 -9.60 -20.37
C GLU A 118 4.96 -8.25 -20.91
N PHE A 119 5.38 -7.18 -20.24
CA PHE A 119 5.19 -5.80 -20.65
C PHE A 119 6.53 -5.08 -20.69
N ALA A 120 6.55 -3.86 -21.23
CA ALA A 120 7.76 -3.04 -21.21
C ALA A 120 7.99 -2.44 -19.82
N PRO A 121 9.26 -2.28 -19.39
CA PRO A 121 9.58 -1.48 -18.21
C PRO A 121 9.04 -0.06 -18.33
N HIS A 122 8.57 0.51 -17.23
CA HIS A 122 7.96 1.84 -17.24
C HIS A 122 8.40 2.68 -16.03
N HIS A 123 8.77 3.94 -16.28
CA HIS A 123 9.00 4.94 -15.24
C HIS A 123 7.76 5.83 -15.16
N GLY A 124 7.01 5.71 -14.08
CA GLY A 124 5.85 6.55 -13.80
C GLY A 124 6.26 7.79 -13.00
N LEU A 125 5.94 8.96 -13.52
CA LEU A 125 6.21 10.22 -12.85
C LEU A 125 5.17 10.49 -11.76
N ALA A 126 5.58 11.04 -10.63
CA ALA A 126 4.70 11.46 -9.54
C ALA A 126 3.55 12.38 -10.02
N SER A 127 3.84 13.26 -10.99
CA SER A 127 2.86 14.17 -11.57
C SER A 127 1.79 13.48 -12.42
N SER A 128 2.02 12.23 -12.84
CA SER A 128 1.06 11.43 -13.60
C SER A 128 0.21 10.49 -12.72
N VAL A 129 0.53 10.37 -11.44
CA VAL A 129 -0.24 9.56 -10.50
C VAL A 129 -1.57 10.24 -10.19
N PRO A 130 -2.72 9.61 -10.50
CA PRO A 130 -4.02 10.16 -10.12
C PRO A 130 -4.17 10.20 -8.60
N VAL A 131 -4.37 11.40 -8.06
CA VAL A 131 -4.65 11.66 -6.65
C VAL A 131 -6.15 11.85 -6.47
N GLU A 132 -6.79 10.91 -5.78
CA GLU A 132 -8.24 10.85 -5.61
C GLU A 132 -8.64 11.09 -4.15
N PRO A 133 -9.36 12.18 -3.81
CA PRO A 133 -10.12 12.26 -2.57
C PRO A 133 -11.30 11.28 -2.62
N ARG A 134 -11.31 10.28 -1.74
CA ARG A 134 -12.34 9.24 -1.69
C ARG A 134 -13.09 9.28 -0.37
N GLY A 135 -14.41 9.00 -0.41
CA GLY A 135 -15.31 9.05 0.74
C GLY A 135 -15.80 10.45 1.05
N ALA A 136 -16.49 10.62 2.18
CA ALA A 136 -16.96 11.91 2.69
C ALA A 136 -16.99 11.94 4.22
N GLY A 137 -17.10 13.14 4.82
CA GLY A 137 -17.02 13.33 6.26
C GLY A 137 -15.73 12.73 6.82
N PHE A 138 -15.82 12.06 7.95
CA PHE A 138 -14.69 11.37 8.57
C PHE A 138 -14.20 10.13 7.79
N ALA A 139 -14.90 9.69 6.74
CA ALA A 139 -14.43 8.65 5.84
C ALA A 139 -13.64 9.21 4.64
N THR A 140 -13.31 10.48 4.64
CA THR A 140 -12.48 11.09 3.59
C THR A 140 -11.02 10.71 3.76
N ARG A 141 -10.42 10.17 2.67
CA ARG A 141 -9.00 9.83 2.58
C ARG A 141 -8.50 10.15 1.17
N GLN A 142 -7.20 10.29 1.03
CA GLN A 142 -6.52 10.39 -0.26
C GLN A 142 -6.13 9.00 -0.76
N VAL A 143 -6.35 8.73 -2.03
CA VAL A 143 -5.85 7.53 -2.72
C VAL A 143 -4.96 7.96 -3.88
N ASN A 144 -3.70 7.51 -3.87
CA ASN A 144 -2.77 7.68 -4.98
C ASN A 144 -2.82 6.38 -5.81
N ASN A 145 -3.44 6.45 -6.97
CA ASN A 145 -3.62 5.30 -7.86
C ASN A 145 -2.35 5.08 -8.70
N ILE A 146 -1.31 4.43 -8.14
CA ILE A 146 0.01 4.28 -8.76
C ILE A 146 -0.06 3.36 -9.97
N ALA A 147 -0.44 2.09 -9.77
CA ALA A 147 -0.49 1.08 -10.82
C ALA A 147 -1.80 0.29 -10.74
N THR A 148 -2.92 1.01 -10.72
CA THR A 148 -4.27 0.43 -10.81
C THR A 148 -4.61 0.12 -12.27
N PRO A 149 -5.64 -0.69 -12.56
CA PRO A 149 -6.05 -0.97 -13.94
C PRO A 149 -6.28 0.30 -14.78
N ASP A 150 -6.86 1.34 -14.17
CA ASP A 150 -7.20 2.60 -14.85
C ASP A 150 -6.02 3.55 -15.00
N SER A 151 -5.06 3.54 -14.05
CA SER A 151 -3.89 4.44 -14.08
C SER A 151 -2.72 3.87 -14.88
N PHE A 152 -2.57 2.55 -14.91
CA PHE A 152 -1.49 1.85 -15.62
C PHE A 152 -1.96 0.49 -16.12
N ALA A 153 -2.35 0.40 -17.37
CA ALA A 153 -2.87 -0.83 -17.99
C ALA A 153 -1.78 -1.88 -18.31
N ALA A 154 -0.50 -1.46 -18.43
CA ALA A 154 0.60 -2.31 -18.90
C ALA A 154 1.26 -3.11 -17.74
N ALA A 155 0.47 -3.84 -16.98
CA ALA A 155 0.92 -4.83 -16.01
C ALA A 155 0.01 -6.06 -16.05
N ASP A 156 0.49 -7.23 -15.62
CA ASP A 156 -0.29 -8.48 -15.72
C ASP A 156 -1.28 -8.63 -14.55
N ARG A 157 -0.81 -8.59 -13.31
CA ARG A 157 -1.62 -8.87 -12.13
C ARG A 157 -1.49 -7.85 -11.02
N ILE A 158 -0.33 -7.21 -10.91
CA ILE A 158 -0.04 -6.31 -9.80
C ILE A 158 -0.92 -5.07 -9.85
N ILE A 159 -1.47 -4.70 -8.69
CA ILE A 159 -2.24 -3.48 -8.47
C ILE A 159 -1.63 -2.79 -7.26
N ILE A 160 -1.27 -1.51 -7.41
CA ILE A 160 -0.65 -0.72 -6.36
C ILE A 160 -1.41 0.59 -6.19
N CYS A 161 -1.80 0.86 -4.95
CA CYS A 161 -2.23 2.19 -4.54
C CYS A 161 -1.70 2.53 -3.14
N GLU A 162 -1.56 3.81 -2.89
CA GLU A 162 -1.28 4.35 -1.56
C GLU A 162 -2.53 5.01 -1.02
N VAL A 163 -2.76 4.88 0.28
CA VAL A 163 -3.85 5.57 0.94
C VAL A 163 -3.31 6.41 2.10
N LEU A 164 -3.67 7.68 2.11
CA LEU A 164 -3.36 8.61 3.19
C LEU A 164 -4.65 9.03 3.90
N THR A 165 -4.69 8.81 5.19
CA THR A 165 -5.84 9.07 6.04
C THR A 165 -5.47 10.14 7.06
N PRO A 166 -6.12 11.32 7.06
CA PRO A 166 -5.88 12.34 8.09
C PRO A 166 -6.18 11.81 9.48
N GLY A 167 -5.47 12.31 10.50
CA GLY A 167 -5.74 11.95 11.89
C GLY A 167 -7.20 12.16 12.27
N GLY A 168 -7.83 11.15 12.90
CA GLY A 168 -9.25 11.11 13.23
C GLY A 168 -10.17 10.58 12.13
N ASN A 169 -9.67 10.37 10.92
CA ASN A 169 -10.46 9.86 9.81
C ASN A 169 -10.37 8.34 9.66
N TRP A 170 -11.29 7.80 8.89
CA TRP A 170 -11.47 6.39 8.58
C TRP A 170 -11.20 6.13 7.11
N SER A 171 -10.50 5.05 6.79
CA SER A 171 -10.32 4.50 5.44
C SER A 171 -10.75 3.05 5.38
N SER A 172 -10.72 2.44 4.17
CA SER A 172 -11.28 1.11 3.93
C SER A 172 -12.70 0.95 4.49
N TRP A 173 -13.51 2.01 4.40
CA TRP A 173 -14.86 2.10 4.93
C TRP A 173 -15.85 2.40 3.81
N PRO A 174 -17.04 1.75 3.76
CA PRO A 174 -17.48 0.63 4.60
C PRO A 174 -16.63 -0.63 4.40
N PRO A 175 -16.75 -1.63 5.31
CA PRO A 175 -16.06 -2.90 5.17
C PRO A 175 -16.42 -3.57 3.85
N HIS A 176 -15.43 -4.17 3.19
CA HIS A 176 -15.61 -4.81 1.90
C HIS A 176 -14.67 -6.01 1.76
N ARG A 177 -14.93 -6.87 0.78
CA ARG A 177 -14.12 -8.05 0.49
C ARG A 177 -13.95 -8.25 -1.01
N HIS A 178 -12.93 -9.00 -1.38
CA HIS A 178 -12.63 -9.45 -2.75
C HIS A 178 -11.89 -10.79 -2.65
N ASP A 179 -12.55 -11.81 -2.16
CA ASP A 179 -11.98 -13.11 -1.78
C ASP A 179 -12.40 -14.28 -2.68
N GLY A 180 -13.21 -14.03 -3.71
CA GLY A 180 -13.71 -15.08 -4.59
C GLY A 180 -14.74 -16.02 -3.96
N ILE A 181 -15.13 -15.80 -2.69
CA ILE A 181 -16.10 -16.65 -1.99
C ILE A 181 -17.52 -16.27 -2.38
N ALA A 182 -18.45 -17.21 -2.25
CA ALA A 182 -19.85 -17.05 -2.62
C ALA A 182 -20.44 -15.68 -2.23
N GLY A 183 -20.99 -14.98 -3.22
CA GLY A 183 -21.52 -13.62 -3.09
C GLY A 183 -20.50 -12.52 -3.40
N CYS A 184 -19.22 -12.83 -3.64
CA CYS A 184 -18.23 -11.90 -4.16
C CYS A 184 -17.25 -12.59 -5.12
N PRO A 185 -17.48 -12.52 -6.44
CA PRO A 185 -16.67 -13.25 -7.42
C PRO A 185 -15.27 -12.66 -7.64
N ASN A 186 -15.05 -11.41 -7.22
CA ASN A 186 -13.77 -10.77 -7.35
C ASN A 186 -12.79 -11.38 -6.35
N MET A 187 -11.56 -11.68 -6.82
CA MET A 187 -10.52 -12.25 -5.98
C MET A 187 -9.21 -11.50 -6.18
N ASN A 188 -8.71 -10.92 -5.09
CA ASN A 188 -7.36 -10.41 -4.96
C ASN A 188 -6.86 -10.75 -3.55
N GLU A 189 -5.64 -11.25 -3.45
CA GLU A 189 -4.86 -11.16 -2.22
C GLU A 189 -4.47 -9.71 -2.01
N GLU A 190 -4.43 -9.23 -0.78
CA GLU A 190 -4.09 -7.85 -0.49
C GLU A 190 -3.16 -7.74 0.72
N ILE A 191 -2.10 -6.93 0.57
CA ILE A 191 -1.19 -6.55 1.64
C ILE A 191 -1.47 -5.10 2.03
N TYR A 192 -1.59 -4.84 3.32
CA TYR A 192 -1.53 -3.53 3.93
C TYR A 192 -0.18 -3.36 4.62
N TYR A 193 0.67 -2.48 4.14
CA TYR A 193 1.88 -2.04 4.84
C TYR A 193 1.66 -0.65 5.40
N PHE A 194 1.59 -0.55 6.73
CA PHE A 194 1.18 0.67 7.42
C PHE A 194 2.37 1.56 7.79
N ARG A 195 2.16 2.87 7.66
CA ARG A 195 3.03 3.90 8.25
C ARG A 195 2.15 4.87 9.03
N ILE A 196 2.62 5.28 10.20
CA ILE A 196 1.88 6.18 11.07
C ILE A 196 2.72 7.42 11.31
N GLY A 197 2.19 8.57 10.90
CA GLY A 197 2.85 9.86 11.05
C GLY A 197 2.61 10.49 12.41
N LYS A 198 3.35 11.56 12.67
CA LYS A 198 3.10 12.50 13.76
C LYS A 198 2.69 13.83 13.15
N GLN A 199 1.62 14.44 13.62
CA GLN A 199 1.16 15.74 13.09
C GLN A 199 2.07 16.88 13.56
N ASN A 200 2.58 16.80 14.79
CA ASN A 200 3.53 17.76 15.35
C ASN A 200 4.79 17.05 15.84
N SER A 201 5.96 17.44 15.31
CA SER A 201 7.26 16.92 15.72
C SER A 201 7.64 17.29 17.17
N ASP A 202 6.94 18.23 17.81
CA ASP A 202 7.25 18.74 19.15
C ASP A 202 6.82 17.84 20.31
N HIS A 203 6.08 16.76 20.02
CA HIS A 203 5.58 15.84 21.04
C HIS A 203 6.52 14.63 21.31
N GLY A 204 7.81 14.80 21.12
CA GLY A 204 8.85 13.83 21.53
C GLY A 204 8.73 12.47 20.83
N ASP A 205 9.04 11.41 21.56
CA ASP A 205 9.12 10.03 21.06
C ASP A 205 7.78 9.28 21.12
N ALA A 206 6.64 9.99 21.20
CA ALA A 206 5.34 9.36 21.21
C ALA A 206 5.13 8.53 19.94
N GLU A 207 4.87 7.24 20.11
CA GLU A 207 4.53 6.34 19.01
C GLU A 207 3.13 6.65 18.49
N GLY A 208 3.01 6.83 17.17
CA GLY A 208 1.73 6.98 16.51
C GLY A 208 0.90 5.70 16.60
N ARG A 209 -0.42 5.85 16.54
CA ARG A 209 -1.35 4.73 16.61
C ARG A 209 -2.43 4.81 15.55
N GLY A 210 -2.83 3.63 15.06
CA GLY A 210 -4.01 3.44 14.24
C GLY A 210 -4.75 2.18 14.68
N TYR A 211 -5.86 1.88 14.00
CA TYR A 211 -6.63 0.66 14.26
C TYR A 211 -7.07 0.06 12.94
N PHE A 212 -7.18 -1.26 12.93
CA PHE A 212 -7.64 -2.01 11.78
C PHE A 212 -8.59 -3.12 12.20
N HIS A 213 -9.64 -3.34 11.41
CA HIS A 213 -10.57 -4.44 11.62
C HIS A 213 -10.67 -5.30 10.37
N ALA A 214 -10.57 -6.62 10.55
CA ALA A 214 -10.82 -7.61 9.52
C ALA A 214 -11.55 -8.81 10.11
N TYR A 215 -12.51 -9.37 9.34
CA TYR A 215 -13.30 -10.49 9.81
C TYR A 215 -13.79 -11.38 8.65
N THR A 216 -13.83 -12.66 8.89
CA THR A 216 -14.43 -13.62 7.95
C THR A 216 -15.95 -13.69 8.09
N VAL A 217 -16.64 -14.14 7.04
CA VAL A 217 -18.11 -14.30 7.07
C VAL A 217 -18.55 -15.24 8.18
N ASP A 218 -17.78 -16.31 8.43
CA ASP A 218 -18.04 -17.29 9.48
C ASP A 218 -17.49 -16.90 10.87
N LYS A 219 -16.92 -15.69 10.98
CA LYS A 219 -16.35 -15.13 12.22
C LYS A 219 -15.26 -15.98 12.87
N LYS A 220 -14.59 -16.86 12.14
CA LYS A 220 -13.41 -17.56 12.65
C LYS A 220 -12.20 -16.63 12.80
N VAL A 221 -12.12 -15.62 11.96
CA VAL A 221 -11.23 -14.46 12.13
C VAL A 221 -12.11 -13.25 12.41
N ASP A 222 -11.82 -12.52 13.45
CA ASP A 222 -12.46 -11.25 13.84
C ASP A 222 -11.41 -10.43 14.60
N ASP A 223 -10.48 -9.85 13.83
CA ASP A 223 -9.32 -9.15 14.35
C ASP A 223 -9.60 -7.66 14.48
N THR A 224 -9.47 -7.13 15.69
CA THR A 224 -9.36 -5.69 15.93
C THR A 224 -7.96 -5.39 16.43
N ILE A 225 -7.15 -4.75 15.60
CA ILE A 225 -5.71 -4.57 15.81
C ILE A 225 -5.42 -3.11 16.15
N THR A 226 -4.59 -2.88 17.18
CA THR A 226 -3.87 -1.62 17.33
C THR A 226 -2.65 -1.64 16.42
N LEU A 227 -2.59 -0.70 15.50
CA LEU A 227 -1.51 -0.57 14.51
C LEU A 227 -0.39 0.34 15.01
N ASN A 228 0.84 -0.05 14.72
CA ASN A 228 2.05 0.75 14.89
C ASN A 228 2.71 1.01 13.52
N ASP A 229 3.66 1.96 13.49
CA ASP A 229 4.44 2.24 12.28
C ASP A 229 5.22 1.00 11.83
N GLY A 230 5.10 0.64 10.56
CA GLY A 230 5.77 -0.52 9.96
C GLY A 230 5.03 -1.86 10.10
N ASP A 231 3.85 -1.89 10.69
CA ASP A 231 3.04 -3.11 10.79
C ASP A 231 2.51 -3.54 9.41
N VAL A 232 2.25 -4.85 9.29
CA VAL A 232 1.67 -5.44 8.08
C VAL A 232 0.44 -6.25 8.43
N TYR A 233 -0.58 -6.15 7.60
CA TYR A 233 -1.73 -7.06 7.62
C TYR A 233 -1.96 -7.65 6.23
N ILE A 234 -2.13 -8.95 6.14
CA ILE A 234 -2.46 -9.66 4.90
C ILE A 234 -3.92 -10.08 4.88
N LEU A 235 -4.54 -10.03 3.72
CA LEU A 235 -5.95 -10.34 3.52
C LEU A 235 -6.10 -11.47 2.50
N PRO A 236 -6.07 -12.71 2.94
CA PRO A 236 -6.36 -13.85 2.08
C PRO A 236 -7.87 -14.04 1.83
N ALA A 237 -8.72 -13.57 2.74
CA ALA A 237 -10.16 -13.69 2.64
C ALA A 237 -10.88 -12.77 3.64
N GLY A 238 -12.20 -12.59 3.45
CA GLY A 238 -13.08 -11.92 4.39
C GLY A 238 -13.19 -10.42 4.19
N TYR A 239 -14.05 -9.80 5.01
CA TYR A 239 -14.25 -8.36 5.06
C TYR A 239 -13.11 -7.68 5.79
N HIS A 240 -12.71 -6.53 5.29
CA HIS A 240 -11.72 -5.67 5.92
C HIS A 240 -12.14 -4.20 5.88
N GLY A 241 -11.67 -3.48 6.86
CA GLY A 241 -12.08 -2.13 7.18
C GLY A 241 -13.00 -2.09 8.41
N PRO A 242 -12.93 -0.99 9.14
CA PRO A 242 -12.16 0.21 8.84
C PRO A 242 -10.67 0.09 9.12
N SER A 243 -9.88 0.97 8.44
CA SER A 243 -8.57 1.40 8.90
C SER A 243 -8.75 2.80 9.49
N ILE A 244 -8.41 2.99 10.77
CA ILE A 244 -8.71 4.21 11.50
C ILE A 244 -7.41 4.89 11.91
N ALA A 245 -7.22 6.14 11.49
CA ALA A 245 -6.15 7.00 11.97
C ALA A 245 -6.53 7.61 13.32
N ALA A 246 -5.73 7.42 14.37
CA ALA A 246 -6.01 8.09 15.63
C ALA A 246 -5.88 9.62 15.48
N PRO A 247 -6.61 10.43 16.26
CA PRO A 247 -6.45 11.88 16.21
C PRO A 247 -4.96 12.27 16.36
N GLU A 248 -4.52 13.26 15.60
CA GLU A 248 -3.14 13.77 15.53
C GLU A 248 -2.11 12.81 14.92
N TYR A 249 -2.53 11.61 14.48
CA TYR A 249 -1.66 10.61 13.84
C TYR A 249 -2.18 10.26 12.45
N PRO A 250 -1.77 10.99 11.40
CA PRO A 250 -2.12 10.58 10.05
C PRO A 250 -1.57 9.18 9.76
N MET A 251 -2.37 8.40 9.05
CA MET A 251 -2.03 7.03 8.68
C MET A 251 -1.87 6.92 7.17
N TYR A 252 -0.85 6.20 6.76
CA TYR A 252 -0.61 5.77 5.40
C TYR A 252 -0.62 4.26 5.35
N PHE A 253 -1.09 3.70 4.25
CA PHE A 253 -0.78 2.33 3.91
C PHE A 253 -0.53 2.17 2.40
N LEU A 254 0.44 1.32 2.09
CA LEU A 254 0.69 0.84 0.74
C LEU A 254 -0.10 -0.44 0.54
N ASN A 255 -1.03 -0.44 -0.39
CA ASN A 255 -1.76 -1.64 -0.80
C ASN A 255 -1.06 -2.31 -1.98
N VAL A 256 -0.81 -3.59 -1.83
CA VAL A 256 -0.33 -4.48 -2.88
C VAL A 256 -1.37 -5.55 -3.10
N LEU A 257 -1.99 -5.55 -4.28
CA LEU A 257 -3.01 -6.53 -4.64
C LEU A 257 -2.59 -7.32 -5.86
N ALA A 258 -2.97 -8.58 -5.90
CA ALA A 258 -2.93 -9.41 -7.10
C ALA A 258 -3.90 -10.60 -6.96
N GLY A 259 -4.39 -11.10 -8.08
CA GLY A 259 -5.33 -12.20 -8.10
C GLY A 259 -5.29 -13.03 -9.38
N PRO A 260 -6.14 -14.06 -9.50
CA PRO A 260 -6.17 -14.98 -10.64
C PRO A 260 -6.79 -14.40 -11.91
N ALA A 261 -7.49 -13.28 -11.83
CA ALA A 261 -8.21 -12.71 -12.97
C ALA A 261 -7.25 -12.38 -14.12
N GLN A 262 -7.67 -12.67 -15.35
CA GLN A 262 -6.89 -12.32 -16.54
C GLN A 262 -6.83 -10.81 -16.77
N ASP A 263 -7.92 -10.12 -16.45
CA ASP A 263 -8.00 -8.67 -16.45
C ASP A 263 -8.01 -8.19 -15.00
N ARG A 264 -7.06 -7.35 -14.66
CA ARG A 264 -6.94 -6.78 -13.32
C ARG A 264 -8.21 -6.01 -12.95
N THR A 265 -8.67 -6.16 -11.73
CA THR A 265 -9.85 -5.44 -11.24
C THR A 265 -9.67 -5.00 -9.80
N MET A 266 -10.13 -3.80 -9.47
CA MET A 266 -10.29 -3.31 -8.10
C MET A 266 -11.74 -3.47 -7.62
N ALA A 267 -12.55 -4.28 -8.27
CA ALA A 267 -13.91 -4.52 -7.84
C ALA A 267 -13.93 -5.30 -6.52
N PHE A 268 -14.85 -4.94 -5.67
CA PHE A 268 -15.06 -5.52 -4.33
C PHE A 268 -16.55 -5.61 -4.02
N CYS A 269 -16.87 -6.26 -2.92
CA CYS A 269 -18.23 -6.41 -2.43
C CYS A 269 -18.31 -5.87 -1.01
N ASP A 270 -19.11 -4.81 -0.79
CA ASP A 270 -19.33 -4.26 0.55
C ASP A 270 -20.02 -5.29 1.45
N ASP A 271 -19.79 -5.19 2.75
CA ASP A 271 -20.63 -5.84 3.74
C ASP A 271 -22.07 -5.29 3.60
N PRO A 272 -23.06 -6.15 3.33
CA PRO A 272 -24.43 -5.70 3.14
C PRO A 272 -25.00 -4.90 4.31
N SER A 273 -24.50 -5.15 5.53
CA SER A 273 -24.93 -4.44 6.74
C SER A 273 -24.49 -2.97 6.75
N HIS A 274 -23.46 -2.63 5.98
CA HIS A 274 -22.81 -1.32 5.98
C HIS A 274 -22.84 -0.60 4.63
N HIS A 275 -23.33 -1.23 3.58
CA HIS A 275 -23.36 -0.69 2.22
C HIS A 275 -24.07 0.68 2.12
N TRP A 276 -25.12 0.90 2.89
CA TRP A 276 -25.90 2.14 2.94
C TRP A 276 -25.04 3.39 3.25
N ILE A 277 -23.87 3.21 3.86
CA ILE A 277 -22.96 4.33 4.19
C ILE A 277 -22.51 5.08 2.93
N ARG A 278 -22.38 4.39 1.79
CA ARG A 278 -22.05 5.05 0.52
C ARG A 278 -23.12 6.03 0.06
N ASP A 279 -24.37 5.77 0.37
CA ASP A 279 -25.46 6.70 0.08
C ASP A 279 -25.39 7.93 0.98
N ALA A 280 -25.00 7.78 2.25
CA ALA A 280 -24.81 8.89 3.16
C ALA A 280 -23.72 9.88 2.68
N TRP A 281 -22.71 9.41 1.94
CA TRP A 281 -21.66 10.29 1.39
C TRP A 281 -22.17 11.27 0.35
N LYS A 282 -23.27 10.98 -0.36
CA LYS A 282 -23.86 11.86 -1.37
C LYS A 282 -24.27 13.24 -0.83
N THR A 283 -24.53 13.34 0.46
CA THR A 283 -24.96 14.57 1.13
C THR A 283 -23.89 15.18 2.06
N GLN A 284 -22.76 14.48 2.23
CA GLN A 284 -21.68 14.94 3.09
C GLN A 284 -20.57 15.61 2.27
N LYS A 285 -19.91 16.62 2.84
CA LYS A 285 -18.71 17.23 2.27
C LYS A 285 -17.50 16.34 2.57
N GLN A 286 -16.54 16.37 1.69
CA GLN A 286 -15.22 15.80 1.94
C GLN A 286 -14.47 16.63 2.98
N ASP A 287 -13.55 15.99 3.71
CA ASP A 287 -12.67 16.65 4.66
C ASP A 287 -11.73 17.60 3.89
N PRO A 288 -11.66 18.89 4.25
CA PRO A 288 -10.83 19.87 3.53
C PRO A 288 -9.32 19.63 3.67
N ARG A 289 -8.88 18.76 4.58
CA ARG A 289 -7.48 18.34 4.69
C ARG A 289 -7.04 17.40 3.56
N VAL A 290 -7.98 16.89 2.75
CA VAL A 290 -7.71 16.00 1.62
C VAL A 290 -7.91 16.75 0.30
N PRO A 291 -6.94 16.70 -0.65
CA PRO A 291 -5.73 15.89 -0.62
C PRO A 291 -4.67 16.42 0.34
N MET A 292 -3.95 15.50 1.00
CA MET A 292 -2.86 15.80 1.93
C MET A 292 -1.54 16.12 1.21
N THR A 293 -1.29 15.41 0.10
CA THR A 293 -0.06 15.48 -0.70
C THR A 293 -0.34 15.50 -2.19
N SER A 294 0.60 16.04 -2.93
CA SER A 294 0.68 16.00 -4.40
C SER A 294 2.11 15.69 -4.84
N ALA A 295 2.38 15.66 -6.14
CA ALA A 295 3.73 15.53 -6.69
C ALA A 295 4.65 16.69 -6.27
N SER A 296 4.10 17.88 -6.02
CA SER A 296 4.86 19.07 -5.59
C SER A 296 5.05 19.18 -4.08
N GLY A 297 4.52 18.26 -3.30
CA GLY A 297 4.64 18.26 -1.85
C GLY A 297 3.30 18.24 -1.11
N ARG A 298 3.30 18.67 0.16
CA ARG A 298 2.06 18.81 0.95
C ARG A 298 1.15 19.87 0.34
N VAL A 299 -0.14 19.56 0.27
CA VAL A 299 -1.14 20.46 -0.30
C VAL A 299 -1.77 21.35 0.78
N ASN A 300 -2.02 20.78 1.95
CA ASN A 300 -2.63 21.47 3.09
C ASN A 300 -1.70 21.37 4.30
N ASN A 301 -1.62 22.44 5.09
CA ASN A 301 -0.93 22.45 6.39
C ASN A 301 -1.79 21.65 7.38
N SER A 302 -1.82 20.34 7.23
CA SER A 302 -2.52 19.41 8.12
C SER A 302 -1.56 18.72 9.07
#